data_c61db42887ff6596ac07e0c4e458ee54
#
_entry.id   c61db42887ff6596ac07e0c4e458ee54
#
_cell.length_a   1.000
_cell.length_b   1.000
_cell.length_c   1.000
_cell.angle_alpha   90.00
_cell.angle_beta   90.00
_cell.angle_gamma   90.00
#
_symmetry.space_group_name_H-M   'P 1'
#
loop_
_entity.id
_entity.type
_entity.pdbx_description
1 polymer ?
#
loop_
_entity_poly.entity_id
_entity_poly.type
_entity_poly.pdbx_seq_one_letter_code
_entity_poly.pdbx_strand_id
1 'polypeptide(L)'
;MRLLLAFCGLLLASSAWAELPSGNELTIRAALASGRPTLVDFGARSCIPCKKMAPILEQLEKDYQGRANVIFVDVWQDRSIGGRYRVQMIPTQIFYDANGSEAGRHIGFMDRQPIIDTFIKLGVK
;
A
#
# COMPACT_ATOMS: atom_id res chain seq x y z
N MET A 1 34.09 5.08 -49.23
CA MET A 1 33.91 4.16 -48.11
C MET A 1 33.32 4.96 -46.97
N ARG A 2 31.97 4.93 -46.80
CA ARG A 2 31.23 5.72 -45.81
C ARG A 2 31.01 4.84 -44.57
N LEU A 3 31.64 5.22 -43.46
CA LEU A 3 31.49 4.54 -42.17
C LEU A 3 30.21 5.03 -41.51
N LEU A 4 29.18 4.20 -41.49
CA LEU A 4 27.95 4.43 -40.71
C LEU A 4 28.19 4.01 -39.26
N LEU A 5 28.43 4.99 -38.39
CA LEU A 5 28.43 4.78 -36.94
C LEU A 5 26.97 4.64 -36.47
N ALA A 6 26.56 3.40 -36.17
CA ALA A 6 25.27 3.13 -35.53
C ALA A 6 25.39 3.54 -34.06
N PHE A 7 24.73 4.64 -33.71
CA PHE A 7 24.59 5.08 -32.32
C PHE A 7 23.49 4.21 -31.66
N CYS A 8 23.91 3.17 -30.96
CA CYS A 8 23.01 2.36 -30.15
C CYS A 8 22.69 3.13 -28.88
N GLY A 9 21.59 3.90 -28.90
CA GLY A 9 21.09 4.61 -27.75
C GLY A 9 20.55 3.63 -26.72
N LEU A 10 21.27 3.47 -25.61
CA LEU A 10 20.84 2.70 -24.46
C LEU A 10 19.72 3.47 -23.76
N LEU A 11 18.46 3.11 -24.03
CA LEU A 11 17.30 3.63 -23.30
C LEU A 11 17.35 3.04 -21.89
N LEU A 12 17.87 3.84 -20.94
CA LEU A 12 17.72 3.56 -19.53
C LEU A 12 16.24 3.75 -19.19
N ALA A 13 15.51 2.65 -19.11
CA ALA A 13 14.17 2.64 -18.57
C ALA A 13 14.26 2.98 -17.08
N SER A 14 14.05 4.24 -16.74
CA SER A 14 13.81 4.66 -15.37
C SER A 14 12.53 3.99 -14.92
N SER A 15 12.60 2.99 -14.04
CA SER A 15 11.45 2.46 -13.34
C SER A 15 10.91 3.56 -12.43
N ALA A 16 10.01 4.38 -12.94
CA ALA A 16 9.25 5.30 -12.14
C ALA A 16 8.39 4.46 -11.18
N TRP A 17 8.72 4.56 -9.89
CA TRP A 17 7.92 3.95 -8.83
C TRP A 17 6.60 4.72 -8.78
N ALA A 18 5.53 4.09 -9.26
CA ALA A 18 4.20 4.68 -9.22
C ALA A 18 3.58 4.45 -7.85
N GLU A 19 3.25 5.52 -7.12
CA GLU A 19 2.50 5.43 -5.87
C GLU A 19 1.19 4.66 -6.08
N LEU A 20 0.76 3.88 -5.09
CA LEU A 20 -0.53 3.20 -5.15
C LEU A 20 -1.65 4.22 -5.35
N PRO A 21 -2.65 3.93 -6.21
CA PRO A 21 -3.82 4.77 -6.30
C PRO A 21 -4.57 4.78 -4.97
N SER A 22 -5.27 5.87 -4.65
CA SER A 22 -6.11 5.89 -3.46
C SER A 22 -7.31 4.97 -3.64
N GLY A 23 -7.47 4.01 -2.73
CA GLY A 23 -8.66 3.20 -2.63
C GLY A 23 -9.84 3.97 -2.05
N ASN A 24 -11.01 3.38 -2.13
CA ASN A 24 -12.26 3.91 -1.59
C ASN A 24 -12.99 2.81 -0.79
N GLU A 25 -14.18 3.11 -0.32
CA GLU A 25 -15.01 2.16 0.44
C GLU A 25 -15.23 0.84 -0.31
N LEU A 26 -15.49 0.91 -1.63
CA LEU A 26 -15.68 -0.30 -2.44
C LEU A 26 -14.41 -1.14 -2.55
N THR A 27 -13.27 -0.48 -2.70
CA THR A 27 -11.95 -1.15 -2.73
C THR A 27 -11.70 -1.90 -1.42
N ILE A 28 -11.95 -1.25 -0.29
CA ILE A 28 -11.77 -1.88 1.03
C ILE A 28 -12.71 -3.07 1.17
N ARG A 29 -14.00 -2.89 0.91
CA ARG A 29 -14.99 -3.98 1.03
C ARG A 29 -14.67 -5.19 0.17
N ALA A 30 -14.24 -4.97 -1.07
CA ALA A 30 -13.83 -6.04 -1.97
C ALA A 30 -12.62 -6.81 -1.41
N ALA A 31 -11.64 -6.09 -0.87
CA ALA A 31 -10.48 -6.72 -0.24
C ALA A 31 -10.85 -7.54 0.99
N LEU A 32 -11.70 -7.00 1.87
CA LEU A 32 -12.15 -7.71 3.08
C LEU A 32 -12.99 -8.95 2.75
N ALA A 33 -13.67 -8.98 1.62
CA ALA A 33 -14.43 -10.13 1.14
C ALA A 33 -13.59 -11.15 0.36
N SER A 34 -12.31 -10.86 0.10
CA SER A 34 -11.46 -11.68 -0.77
C SER A 34 -10.99 -13.00 -0.16
N GLY A 35 -11.14 -13.19 1.15
CA GLY A 35 -10.60 -14.34 1.87
C GLY A 35 -9.10 -14.26 2.14
N ARG A 36 -8.48 -13.10 1.93
CA ARG A 36 -7.05 -12.85 2.17
C ARG A 36 -6.86 -11.77 3.22
N PRO A 37 -5.82 -11.87 4.07
CA PRO A 37 -5.44 -10.78 4.95
C PRO A 37 -5.22 -9.49 4.18
N THR A 38 -5.57 -8.37 4.80
CA THR A 38 -5.55 -7.05 4.17
C THR A 38 -4.89 -6.03 5.09
N LEU A 39 -3.99 -5.24 4.51
CA LEU A 39 -3.48 -4.00 5.09
C LEU A 39 -4.15 -2.82 4.40
N VAL A 40 -4.75 -1.94 5.19
CA VAL A 40 -5.21 -0.62 4.70
C VAL A 40 -4.40 0.46 5.41
N ASP A 41 -3.63 1.23 4.65
CA ASP A 41 -2.91 2.39 5.14
C ASP A 41 -3.74 3.65 4.88
N PHE A 42 -4.20 4.28 5.95
CA PHE A 42 -4.91 5.55 5.89
C PHE A 42 -3.90 6.68 6.06
N GLY A 43 -3.72 7.46 5.02
CA GLY A 43 -2.73 8.53 4.97
C GLY A 43 -3.17 9.70 4.11
N ALA A 44 -2.21 10.47 3.63
CA ALA A 44 -2.41 11.54 2.66
C ALA A 44 -1.14 11.74 1.84
N ARG A 45 -1.29 12.19 0.59
CA ARG A 45 -0.16 12.35 -0.35
C ARG A 45 0.89 13.35 0.13
N SER A 46 0.48 14.40 0.84
CA SER A 46 1.36 15.48 1.29
C SER A 46 1.77 15.40 2.76
N CYS A 47 1.36 14.37 3.47
CA CYS A 47 1.78 14.09 4.84
C CYS A 47 3.18 13.45 4.83
N ILE A 48 4.14 14.02 5.57
CA ILE A 48 5.55 13.58 5.52
C ILE A 48 5.75 12.12 5.93
N PRO A 49 5.27 11.64 7.10
CA PRO A 49 5.40 10.22 7.44
C PRO A 49 4.59 9.31 6.51
N CYS A 50 3.48 9.79 5.92
CA CYS A 50 2.72 9.05 4.93
C CYS A 50 3.51 8.86 3.64
N LYS A 51 4.28 9.88 3.21
CA LYS A 51 5.17 9.77 2.05
C LYS A 51 6.24 8.70 2.22
N LYS A 52 6.72 8.51 3.44
CA LYS A 52 7.67 7.43 3.76
C LYS A 52 7.04 6.06 3.67
N MET A 53 5.73 5.95 3.88
CA MET A 53 4.98 4.69 3.69
C MET A 53 4.86 4.31 2.22
N ALA A 54 4.74 5.28 1.31
CA ALA A 54 4.41 5.03 -0.09
C ALA A 54 5.31 3.98 -0.78
N PRO A 55 6.65 4.07 -0.77
CA PRO A 55 7.51 3.07 -1.40
C PRO A 55 7.41 1.69 -0.72
N ILE A 56 7.17 1.65 0.58
CA ILE A 56 6.98 0.40 1.32
C ILE A 56 5.69 -0.29 0.87
N LEU A 57 4.60 0.46 0.77
CA LEU A 57 3.30 -0.05 0.33
C LEU A 57 3.33 -0.56 -1.10
N GLU A 58 3.97 0.18 -2.02
CA GLU A 58 4.14 -0.24 -3.41
C GLU A 58 4.88 -1.57 -3.52
N GLN A 59 5.98 -1.71 -2.80
CA GLN A 59 6.79 -2.92 -2.82
C GLN A 59 6.02 -4.10 -2.22
N LEU A 60 5.32 -3.89 -1.11
CA LEU A 60 4.52 -4.93 -0.46
C LEU A 60 3.33 -5.34 -1.35
N GLU A 61 2.67 -4.39 -2.00
CA GLU A 61 1.57 -4.70 -2.92
C GLU A 61 2.03 -5.65 -4.02
N LYS A 62 3.19 -5.39 -4.63
CA LYS A 62 3.78 -6.27 -5.64
C LYS A 62 4.17 -7.63 -5.08
N ASP A 63 4.87 -7.64 -3.95
CA ASP A 63 5.41 -8.88 -3.36
C ASP A 63 4.29 -9.82 -2.87
N TYR A 64 3.17 -9.27 -2.45
CA TYR A 64 2.06 -10.03 -1.86
C TYR A 64 0.87 -10.23 -2.79
N GLN A 65 0.98 -9.92 -4.08
CA GLN A 65 -0.09 -10.15 -5.05
C GLN A 65 -0.62 -11.59 -4.97
N GLY A 66 -1.94 -11.73 -4.82
CA GLY A 66 -2.61 -13.02 -4.69
C GLY A 66 -2.54 -13.66 -3.30
N ARG A 67 -1.76 -13.11 -2.36
CA ARG A 67 -1.57 -13.66 -0.99
C ARG A 67 -2.13 -12.75 0.09
N ALA A 68 -1.97 -11.46 -0.05
CA ALA A 68 -2.51 -10.43 0.83
C ALA A 68 -2.88 -9.20 0.00
N ASN A 69 -3.79 -8.38 0.52
CA ASN A 69 -4.14 -7.11 -0.11
C ASN A 69 -3.40 -5.97 0.60
N VAL A 70 -2.86 -5.04 -0.17
CA VAL A 70 -2.24 -3.82 0.34
C VAL A 70 -2.92 -2.64 -0.33
N ILE A 71 -3.57 -1.80 0.49
CA ILE A 71 -4.40 -0.67 0.03
C ILE A 71 -3.93 0.60 0.70
N PHE A 72 -3.78 1.66 -0.07
CA PHE A 72 -3.61 3.02 0.40
C PHE A 72 -4.93 3.78 0.26
N VAL A 73 -5.30 4.59 1.25
CA VAL A 73 -6.48 5.46 1.23
C VAL A 73 -6.08 6.87 1.66
N ASP A 74 -6.33 7.85 0.78
CA ASP A 74 -6.09 9.26 1.09
C ASP A 74 -7.31 9.85 1.81
N VAL A 75 -7.17 10.06 3.12
CA VAL A 75 -8.25 10.59 3.96
C VAL A 75 -8.46 12.09 3.79
N TRP A 76 -7.55 12.80 3.12
CA TRP A 76 -7.76 14.20 2.77
C TRP A 76 -8.53 14.35 1.46
N GLN A 77 -8.45 13.36 0.59
CA GLN A 77 -9.25 13.29 -0.64
C GLN A 77 -10.70 12.88 -0.34
N ASP A 78 -10.90 11.92 0.56
CA ASP A 78 -12.22 11.54 1.10
C ASP A 78 -12.21 11.68 2.63
N ARG A 79 -12.64 12.82 3.12
CA ARG A 79 -12.62 13.16 4.54
C ARG A 79 -13.59 12.32 5.39
N SER A 80 -14.61 11.73 4.77
CA SER A 80 -15.59 10.91 5.49
C SER A 80 -15.07 9.52 5.83
N ILE A 81 -14.14 9.00 5.03
CA ILE A 81 -13.67 7.62 5.19
C ILE A 81 -12.85 7.43 6.46
N GLY A 82 -12.06 8.43 6.86
CA GLY A 82 -11.30 8.39 8.10
C GLY A 82 -12.20 8.16 9.33
N GLY A 83 -13.32 8.90 9.39
CA GLY A 83 -14.30 8.75 10.47
C GLY A 83 -14.97 7.39 10.51
N ARG A 84 -15.31 6.83 9.34
CA ARG A 84 -15.93 5.49 9.26
C ARG A 84 -15.03 4.39 9.81
N TYR A 85 -13.73 4.51 9.61
CA TYR A 85 -12.74 3.54 10.09
C TYR A 85 -12.09 3.95 11.42
N ARG A 86 -12.59 5.00 12.07
CA ARG A 86 -12.10 5.53 13.34
C ARG A 86 -10.61 5.88 13.28
N VAL A 87 -10.19 6.48 12.18
CA VAL A 87 -8.85 7.00 11.99
C VAL A 87 -8.83 8.45 12.46
N GLN A 88 -8.07 8.74 13.51
CA GLN A 88 -7.92 10.08 14.09
C GLN A 88 -6.60 10.72 13.72
N MET A 89 -5.57 9.93 13.49
CA MET A 89 -4.22 10.37 13.12
C MET A 89 -3.73 9.61 11.89
N ILE A 90 -2.91 10.25 11.09
CA ILE A 90 -2.30 9.65 9.90
C ILE A 90 -0.77 9.70 9.97
N PRO A 91 -0.09 8.68 9.41
CA PRO A 91 -0.67 7.46 8.85
C PRO A 91 -1.20 6.53 9.94
N THR A 92 -2.23 5.74 9.63
CA THR A 92 -2.69 4.63 10.45
C THR A 92 -2.82 3.40 9.58
N GLN A 93 -2.20 2.31 9.99
CA GLN A 93 -2.31 1.01 9.34
C GLN A 93 -3.33 0.18 10.10
N ILE A 94 -4.34 -0.33 9.38
CA ILE A 94 -5.30 -1.29 9.93
C ILE A 94 -5.10 -2.62 9.23
N PHE A 95 -4.91 -3.67 10.01
CA PHE A 95 -4.75 -5.03 9.53
C PHE A 95 -6.06 -5.79 9.74
N TYR A 96 -6.47 -6.50 8.71
CA TYR A 96 -7.63 -7.38 8.72
C TYR A 96 -7.20 -8.81 8.43
N ASP A 97 -7.80 -9.76 9.14
CA ASP A 97 -7.58 -11.17 8.88
C ASP A 97 -8.29 -11.65 7.59
N ALA A 98 -8.14 -12.92 7.26
CA ALA A 98 -8.76 -13.52 6.08
C ALA A 98 -10.30 -13.50 6.10
N ASN A 99 -10.91 -13.33 7.26
CA ASN A 99 -12.37 -13.21 7.42
C ASN A 99 -12.86 -11.76 7.28
N GLY A 100 -11.95 -10.80 7.07
CA GLY A 100 -12.29 -9.39 6.99
C GLY A 100 -12.51 -8.72 8.35
N SER A 101 -12.10 -9.35 9.44
CA SER A 101 -12.17 -8.78 10.78
C SER A 101 -10.90 -8.03 11.13
N GLU A 102 -11.04 -6.88 11.80
CA GLU A 102 -9.88 -6.11 12.23
C GLU A 102 -9.05 -6.93 13.24
N ALA A 103 -7.79 -7.17 12.89
CA ALA A 103 -6.85 -7.92 13.72
C ALA A 103 -5.94 -7.01 14.55
N GLY A 104 -5.74 -5.76 14.11
CA GLY A 104 -4.93 -4.79 14.82
C GLY A 104 -4.74 -3.51 14.01
N ARG A 105 -4.21 -2.48 14.67
CA ARG A 105 -3.86 -1.22 14.02
C ARG A 105 -2.60 -0.62 14.64
N HIS A 106 -1.92 0.19 13.85
CA HIS A 106 -0.73 0.91 14.24
C HIS A 106 -0.86 2.37 13.80
N ILE A 107 -0.51 3.29 14.68
CA ILE A 107 -0.54 4.74 14.41
C ILE A 107 0.88 5.23 14.19
N GLY A 108 1.09 5.98 13.14
CA GLY A 108 2.38 6.52 12.75
C GLY A 108 3.08 5.70 11.66
N PHE A 109 4.31 6.08 11.33
CA PHE A 109 5.13 5.34 10.37
C PHE A 109 5.35 3.89 10.85
N MET A 110 5.23 2.94 9.93
CA MET A 110 5.51 1.53 10.16
C MET A 110 6.46 1.02 9.10
N ASP A 111 7.59 0.48 9.53
CA ASP A 111 8.58 -0.05 8.60
C ASP A 111 8.11 -1.36 7.95
N ARG A 112 8.79 -1.75 6.88
CA ARG A 112 8.45 -2.94 6.09
C ARG A 112 8.42 -4.23 6.91
N GLN A 113 9.42 -4.48 7.75
CA GLN A 113 9.54 -5.75 8.46
C GLN A 113 8.41 -5.98 9.47
N PRO A 114 8.01 -5.01 10.31
CA PRO A 114 6.82 -5.16 11.16
C PRO A 114 5.53 -5.49 10.40
N ILE A 115 5.36 -4.96 9.18
CA ILE A 115 4.21 -5.28 8.33
C ILE A 115 4.28 -6.75 7.91
N ILE A 116 5.44 -7.21 7.44
CA ILE A 116 5.67 -8.61 7.06
C ILE A 116 5.40 -9.54 8.25
N ASP A 117 5.91 -9.20 9.43
CA ASP A 117 5.71 -9.99 10.64
C ASP A 117 4.21 -10.10 11.01
N THR A 118 3.46 -9.01 10.80
CA THR A 118 2.01 -9.00 11.01
C THR A 118 1.31 -9.91 10.00
N PHE A 119 1.68 -9.86 8.72
CA PHE A 119 1.13 -10.76 7.71
C PHE A 119 1.41 -12.23 8.03
N ILE A 120 2.61 -12.55 8.50
CA ILE A 120 2.95 -13.92 8.92
C ILE A 120 2.03 -14.37 10.08
N LYS A 121 1.82 -13.53 11.08
CA LYS A 121 0.89 -13.82 12.18
C LYS A 121 -0.55 -14.03 11.71
N LEU A 122 -0.95 -13.38 10.63
CA LEU A 122 -2.26 -13.55 10.01
C LEU A 122 -2.34 -14.74 9.05
N GLY A 123 -1.29 -15.54 8.94
CA GLY A 123 -1.25 -16.77 8.15
C GLY A 123 -0.87 -16.56 6.69
N VAL A 124 -0.36 -15.39 6.30
CA VAL A 124 0.15 -15.17 4.95
C VAL A 124 1.49 -15.90 4.79
N LYS A 125 1.58 -16.69 3.73
CA LYS A 125 2.80 -17.46 3.38
C LYS A 125 3.65 -16.74 2.33
#